data_f3f5a6545343a75f9fb9b21de38f95dd
#
_entry.id   f3f5a6545343a75f9fb9b21de38f95dd
#
_cell.length_a   1.000
_cell.length_b   1.000
_cell.length_c   1.000
_cell.angle_alpha   90.00
_cell.angle_beta   90.00
_cell.angle_gamma   90.00
#
_symmetry.space_group_name_H-M   'P 1'
#
loop_
_entity.id
_entity.type
_entity.pdbx_description
1 polymer ?
#
loop_
_entity_poly.entity_id
_entity_poly.type
_entity_poly.pdbx_seq_one_letter_code
_entity_poly.pdbx_strand_id
1 'polypeptide(L)'
;MLVLILEKGAANHGPHVVQFSTEHTAYIFQLDNPESHNPLLYLLAAENIKKIGFDLTSDRKLLLRKFGVLPRGFVDLCRIFKRMGYRSTVGLRAAVAIVFNEQFHKSKHATMSNWGSPILSDSQLIYAANDAFAALRVYLSLSKDADIVTLINKI
;
A
#
# COMPACT_ATOMS: atom_id res chain seq x y z
N MET A 1 2.65 -10.01 8.25
CA MET A 1 1.91 -8.77 7.93
C MET A 1 2.77 -7.93 7.02
N LEU A 2 2.19 -7.40 5.96
CA LEU A 2 2.88 -6.56 4.98
C LEU A 2 1.99 -5.35 4.67
N VAL A 3 2.57 -4.19 4.40
CA VAL A 3 1.85 -3.07 3.79
C VAL A 3 2.00 -3.19 2.28
N LEU A 4 0.91 -2.96 1.55
CA LEU A 4 0.86 -2.99 0.10
C LEU A 4 0.46 -1.62 -0.45
N ILE A 5 1.25 -1.10 -1.37
CA ILE A 5 0.95 0.10 -2.14
C ILE A 5 1.28 -0.16 -3.61
N LEU A 6 0.54 0.47 -4.52
CA LEU A 6 0.78 0.42 -5.95
C LEU A 6 1.19 1.79 -6.49
N GLU A 7 2.22 1.82 -7.34
CA GLU A 7 2.57 3.01 -8.10
C GLU A 7 2.14 2.86 -9.56
N LYS A 8 1.36 3.84 -10.03
CA LYS A 8 0.73 3.85 -11.36
C LYS A 8 1.42 4.84 -12.32
N GLY A 9 2.14 5.83 -11.75
CA GLY A 9 2.76 6.89 -12.53
C GLY A 9 1.78 7.82 -13.25
N ALA A 10 2.31 8.73 -14.06
CA ALA A 10 1.53 9.68 -14.87
C ALA A 10 0.88 9.04 -16.09
N ALA A 11 1.45 7.96 -16.62
CA ALA A 11 0.89 7.23 -17.75
C ALA A 11 -0.11 6.18 -17.25
N ASN A 12 -1.34 6.20 -17.77
CA ASN A 12 -2.45 5.29 -17.39
C ASN A 12 -2.23 3.81 -17.76
N HIS A 13 -0.99 3.35 -17.87
CA HIS A 13 -0.62 1.98 -18.25
C HIS A 13 -0.22 1.10 -17.05
N GLY A 14 -0.28 1.65 -15.82
CA GLY A 14 0.09 0.93 -14.59
C GLY A 14 -0.98 -0.02 -14.05
N PRO A 15 -0.72 -0.74 -12.97
CA PRO A 15 0.38 -0.50 -12.04
C PRO A 15 1.73 -0.99 -12.57
N HIS A 16 2.80 -0.27 -12.23
CA HIS A 16 4.18 -0.59 -12.61
C HIS A 16 4.98 -1.19 -11.45
N VAL A 17 4.63 -0.80 -10.21
CA VAL A 17 5.35 -1.21 -9.01
C VAL A 17 4.37 -1.62 -7.93
N VAL A 18 4.68 -2.70 -7.23
CA VAL A 18 4.07 -3.10 -5.96
C VAL A 18 5.12 -2.96 -4.87
N GLN A 19 4.75 -2.29 -3.79
CA GLN A 19 5.62 -2.12 -2.64
C GLN A 19 5.05 -2.88 -1.46
N PHE A 20 5.92 -3.60 -0.77
CA PHE A 20 5.62 -4.18 0.53
C PHE A 20 6.57 -3.63 1.58
N SER A 21 6.09 -3.43 2.80
CA SER A 21 6.91 -3.04 3.94
C SER A 21 6.67 -3.95 5.13
N THR A 22 7.75 -4.31 5.78
CA THR A 22 7.80 -4.75 7.17
C THR A 22 8.27 -3.58 8.04
N GLU A 23 8.48 -3.80 9.33
CA GLU A 23 9.00 -2.76 10.25
C GLU A 23 10.42 -2.30 9.89
N HIS A 24 11.20 -3.12 9.18
CA HIS A 24 12.63 -2.88 8.94
C HIS A 24 13.02 -2.82 7.47
N THR A 25 12.16 -3.32 6.57
CA THR A 25 12.54 -3.50 5.16
C THR A 25 11.37 -3.17 4.25
N ALA A 26 11.63 -2.38 3.21
CA ALA A 26 10.73 -2.19 2.09
C ALA A 26 11.18 -3.06 0.89
N TYR A 27 10.23 -3.77 0.31
CA TYR A 27 10.41 -4.60 -0.89
C TYR A 27 9.68 -3.93 -2.04
N ILE A 28 10.39 -3.65 -3.13
CA ILE A 28 9.85 -2.95 -4.29
C ILE A 28 9.90 -3.90 -5.48
N PHE A 29 8.72 -4.34 -5.94
CA PHE A 29 8.56 -5.25 -7.07
C PHE A 29 8.19 -4.46 -8.31
N GLN A 30 9.07 -4.44 -9.30
CA GLN A 30 8.77 -3.91 -10.63
C GLN A 30 7.97 -4.97 -11.41
N LEU A 31 6.75 -4.60 -11.84
CA LEU A 31 5.79 -5.56 -12.39
C LEU A 31 6.08 -5.96 -13.84
N ASP A 32 6.98 -5.25 -14.49
CA ASP A 32 7.45 -5.57 -15.85
C ASP A 32 8.72 -6.46 -15.82
N ASN A 33 9.27 -6.75 -14.61
CA ASN A 33 10.34 -7.72 -14.42
C ASN A 33 9.74 -9.11 -14.12
N PRO A 34 9.90 -10.12 -15.01
CA PRO A 34 9.35 -11.46 -14.82
C PRO A 34 9.84 -12.16 -13.56
N GLU A 35 11.07 -11.89 -13.10
CA GLU A 35 11.63 -12.47 -11.88
C GLU A 35 10.85 -12.06 -10.62
N SER A 36 10.20 -10.90 -10.67
CA SER A 36 9.35 -10.40 -9.59
C SER A 36 8.04 -11.16 -9.45
N HIS A 37 7.57 -11.86 -10.50
CA HIS A 37 6.21 -12.38 -10.57
C HIS A 37 5.95 -13.49 -9.57
N ASN A 38 6.78 -14.54 -9.55
CA ASN A 38 6.54 -15.69 -8.66
C ASN A 38 6.49 -15.33 -7.18
N PRO A 39 7.48 -14.60 -6.61
CA PRO A 39 7.42 -14.21 -5.20
C PRO A 39 6.24 -13.25 -4.93
N LEU A 40 5.94 -12.33 -5.85
CA LEU A 40 4.81 -11.42 -5.72
C LEU A 40 3.48 -12.17 -5.71
N LEU A 41 3.25 -13.08 -6.65
CA LEU A 41 2.02 -13.88 -6.74
C LEU A 41 1.81 -14.75 -5.49
N TYR A 42 2.88 -15.35 -4.98
CA TYR A 42 2.83 -16.07 -3.71
C TYR A 42 2.37 -15.16 -2.56
N LEU A 43 2.97 -13.98 -2.41
CA LEU A 43 2.60 -13.02 -1.38
C LEU A 43 1.15 -12.54 -1.53
N LEU A 44 0.70 -12.26 -2.76
CA LEU A 44 -0.66 -11.79 -3.02
C LEU A 44 -1.72 -12.85 -2.73
N ALA A 45 -1.46 -14.12 -3.07
CA ALA A 45 -2.39 -15.23 -2.87
C ALA A 45 -2.47 -15.71 -1.41
N ALA A 46 -1.40 -15.54 -0.62
CA ALA A 46 -1.32 -16.03 0.74
C ALA A 46 -2.33 -15.32 1.66
N GLU A 47 -3.37 -16.04 2.10
CA GLU A 47 -4.43 -15.50 2.96
C GLU A 47 -3.95 -15.24 4.40
N ASN A 48 -3.03 -16.07 4.89
CA ASN A 48 -2.41 -15.94 6.21
C ASN A 48 -1.47 -14.73 6.33
N ILE A 49 -1.07 -14.12 5.21
CA ILE A 49 -0.28 -12.89 5.19
C ILE A 49 -1.23 -11.71 5.00
N LYS A 50 -1.50 -10.95 6.06
CA LYS A 50 -2.31 -9.73 5.96
C LYS A 50 -1.58 -8.67 5.14
N LYS A 51 -2.24 -8.12 4.11
CA LYS A 51 -1.79 -6.98 3.31
C LYS A 51 -2.62 -5.77 3.68
N ILE A 52 -1.96 -4.76 4.19
CA ILE A 52 -2.57 -3.55 4.72
C ILE A 52 -2.27 -2.41 3.76
N GLY A 53 -3.23 -1.54 3.53
CA GLY A 53 -3.02 -0.37 2.67
C GLY A 53 -4.24 0.53 2.60
N PHE A 54 -4.20 1.48 1.68
CA PHE A 54 -5.27 2.44 1.42
C PHE A 54 -5.85 2.20 0.03
N ASP A 55 -7.18 2.24 -0.11
CA ASP A 55 -7.92 1.99 -1.36
C ASP A 55 -7.58 0.64 -2.03
N LEU A 56 -7.40 -0.38 -1.22
CA LEU A 56 -7.02 -1.73 -1.67
C LEU A 56 -8.09 -2.38 -2.57
N THR A 57 -9.32 -1.91 -2.53
CA THR A 57 -10.38 -2.41 -3.42
C THR A 57 -10.07 -2.13 -4.89
N SER A 58 -9.58 -0.93 -5.20
CA SER A 58 -9.14 -0.56 -6.55
C SER A 58 -7.88 -1.31 -6.95
N ASP A 59 -6.90 -1.40 -6.07
CA ASP A 59 -5.64 -2.09 -6.30
C ASP A 59 -5.84 -3.59 -6.55
N ARG A 60 -6.72 -4.24 -5.78
CA ARG A 60 -7.09 -5.65 -5.97
C ARG A 60 -7.61 -5.93 -7.37
N LYS A 61 -8.45 -5.04 -7.92
CA LYS A 61 -8.98 -5.18 -9.29
C LYS A 61 -7.88 -5.03 -10.34
N LEU A 62 -6.93 -4.13 -10.13
CA LEU A 62 -5.79 -3.94 -11.04
C LEU A 62 -4.86 -5.15 -11.04
N LEU A 63 -4.52 -5.68 -9.87
CA LEU A 63 -3.68 -6.87 -9.73
C LEU A 63 -4.35 -8.12 -10.33
N LEU A 64 -5.67 -8.28 -10.10
CA LEU A 64 -6.43 -9.38 -10.71
C LEU A 64 -6.39 -9.31 -12.25
N ARG A 65 -6.57 -8.11 -12.82
CA ARG A 65 -6.50 -7.92 -14.28
C ARG A 65 -5.11 -8.19 -14.84
N LYS A 66 -4.04 -7.76 -14.14
CA LYS A 66 -2.66 -7.91 -14.61
C LYS A 66 -2.16 -9.35 -14.49
N PHE A 67 -2.49 -10.04 -13.41
CA PHE A 67 -1.90 -11.34 -13.06
C PHE A 67 -2.87 -12.51 -13.04
N GLY A 68 -4.17 -12.28 -13.20
CA GLY A 68 -5.18 -13.34 -13.11
C GLY A 68 -5.37 -13.95 -11.71
N VAL A 69 -4.66 -13.44 -10.70
CA VAL A 69 -4.69 -13.93 -9.31
C VAL A 69 -5.53 -12.98 -8.47
N LEU A 70 -6.48 -13.55 -7.71
CA LEU A 70 -7.28 -12.78 -6.76
C LEU A 70 -6.49 -12.58 -5.46
N PRO A 71 -6.01 -11.36 -5.18
CA PRO A 71 -5.28 -11.12 -3.95
C PRO A 71 -6.16 -11.31 -2.71
N ARG A 72 -5.62 -11.95 -1.65
CA ARG A 72 -6.31 -12.30 -0.41
C ARG A 72 -5.65 -11.65 0.81
N GLY A 73 -6.34 -11.71 1.95
CA GLY A 73 -5.83 -11.19 3.24
C GLY A 73 -5.68 -9.67 3.28
N PHE A 74 -6.54 -8.92 2.59
CA PHE A 74 -6.49 -7.46 2.54
C PHE A 74 -7.18 -6.80 3.73
N VAL A 75 -6.51 -5.81 4.31
CA VAL A 75 -7.04 -4.90 5.35
C VAL A 75 -6.96 -3.47 4.82
N ASP A 76 -8.09 -2.92 4.40
CA ASP A 76 -8.17 -1.58 3.83
C ASP A 76 -8.36 -0.52 4.93
N LEU A 77 -7.35 0.31 5.13
CA LEU A 77 -7.35 1.38 6.14
C LEU A 77 -8.42 2.44 5.86
N CYS A 78 -8.76 2.71 4.59
CA CYS A 78 -9.87 3.63 4.27
C CYS A 78 -11.18 3.15 4.91
N ARG A 79 -11.42 1.84 4.94
CA ARG A 79 -12.63 1.25 5.56
C ARG A 79 -12.59 1.34 7.07
N ILE A 80 -11.41 1.24 7.69
CA ILE A 80 -11.23 1.40 9.14
C ILE A 80 -11.58 2.84 9.53
N PHE A 81 -10.98 3.84 8.88
CA PHE A 81 -11.29 5.25 9.14
C PHE A 81 -12.79 5.57 8.93
N LYS A 82 -13.40 4.99 7.90
CA LYS A 82 -14.85 5.15 7.70
C LYS A 82 -15.67 4.62 8.87
N ARG A 83 -15.28 3.47 9.45
CA ARG A 83 -15.93 2.89 10.64
C ARG A 83 -15.66 3.67 11.92
N MET A 84 -14.54 4.37 12.01
CA MET A 84 -14.24 5.33 13.07
C MET A 84 -15.07 6.62 12.96
N GLY A 85 -15.91 6.77 11.93
CA GLY A 85 -16.83 7.91 11.78
C GLY A 85 -16.34 9.00 10.82
N TYR A 86 -15.20 8.83 10.14
CA TYR A 86 -14.77 9.79 9.14
C TYR A 86 -15.65 9.72 7.91
N ARG A 87 -16.27 10.85 7.53
CA ARG A 87 -17.22 10.92 6.41
C ARG A 87 -16.53 10.88 5.05
N SER A 88 -15.38 11.56 4.94
CA SER A 88 -14.58 11.59 3.72
C SER A 88 -13.58 10.42 3.69
N THR A 89 -13.16 10.02 2.48
CA THR A 89 -12.10 9.02 2.33
C THR A 89 -10.80 9.53 2.92
N VAL A 90 -10.26 8.79 3.88
CA VAL A 90 -8.99 9.09 4.52
C VAL A 90 -7.89 8.31 3.79
N GLY A 91 -7.07 9.00 3.01
CA GLY A 91 -5.85 8.43 2.40
C GLY A 91 -4.63 8.58 3.31
N LEU A 92 -3.47 8.07 2.89
CA LEU A 92 -2.24 8.00 3.70
C LEU A 92 -1.85 9.35 4.34
N ARG A 93 -1.86 10.46 3.57
CA ARG A 93 -1.48 11.79 4.09
C ARG A 93 -2.39 12.24 5.23
N ALA A 94 -3.71 12.09 5.03
CA ALA A 94 -4.69 12.45 6.04
C ALA A 94 -4.58 11.52 7.26
N ALA A 95 -4.33 10.23 7.05
CA ALA A 95 -4.16 9.26 8.13
C ALA A 95 -2.93 9.60 9.01
N VAL A 96 -1.81 9.97 8.41
CA VAL A 96 -0.62 10.41 9.16
C VAL A 96 -0.93 11.66 9.99
N ALA A 97 -1.63 12.64 9.40
CA ALA A 97 -2.03 13.85 10.14
C ALA A 97 -2.97 13.54 11.31
N ILE A 98 -3.95 12.65 11.11
CA ILE A 98 -4.92 12.25 12.14
C ILE A 98 -4.24 11.48 13.28
N VAL A 99 -3.38 10.51 12.94
CA VAL A 99 -2.82 9.57 13.93
C VAL A 99 -1.62 10.14 14.67
N PHE A 100 -0.79 10.94 13.99
CA PHE A 100 0.47 11.43 14.55
C PHE A 100 0.52 12.94 14.73
N ASN A 101 -0.49 13.69 14.23
CA ASN A 101 -0.46 15.15 14.15
C ASN A 101 0.77 15.67 13.38
N GLU A 102 1.18 14.95 12.34
CA GLU A 102 2.36 15.23 11.52
C GLU A 102 1.96 15.45 10.05
N GLN A 103 2.76 16.24 9.33
CA GLN A 103 2.58 16.39 7.88
C GLN A 103 3.40 15.34 7.14
N PHE A 104 2.73 14.55 6.31
CA PHE A 104 3.39 13.61 5.41
C PHE A 104 3.59 14.24 4.02
N HIS A 105 4.83 14.60 3.73
CA HIS A 105 5.19 15.24 2.46
C HIS A 105 5.39 14.19 1.36
N LYS A 106 4.46 14.17 0.40
CA LYS A 106 4.62 13.38 -0.84
C LYS A 106 5.22 14.25 -1.93
N SER A 107 6.36 13.86 -2.46
CA SER A 107 6.95 14.51 -3.63
C SER A 107 6.03 14.37 -4.83
N LYS A 108 5.50 15.49 -5.34
CA LYS A 108 4.71 15.49 -6.56
C LYS A 108 5.52 15.00 -7.76
N HIS A 109 6.80 15.33 -7.81
CA HIS A 109 7.71 14.87 -8.84
C HIS A 109 7.85 13.34 -8.83
N ALA A 110 8.07 12.72 -7.67
CA ALA A 110 8.16 11.27 -7.55
C ALA A 110 6.83 10.58 -7.91
N THR A 111 5.69 11.12 -7.42
CA THR A 111 4.36 10.58 -7.74
C THR A 111 4.10 10.53 -9.26
N MET A 112 4.53 11.57 -9.98
CA MET A 112 4.30 11.72 -11.43
C MET A 112 5.46 11.18 -12.28
N SER A 113 6.47 10.58 -11.68
CA SER A 113 7.63 10.06 -12.38
C SER A 113 7.31 8.80 -13.20
N ASN A 114 8.24 8.41 -14.08
CA ASN A 114 8.09 7.20 -14.88
C ASN A 114 8.37 5.94 -14.05
N TRP A 115 7.34 5.38 -13.44
CA TRP A 115 7.41 4.14 -12.67
C TRP A 115 7.59 2.87 -13.51
N GLY A 116 7.38 2.96 -14.85
CA GLY A 116 7.68 1.89 -15.82
C GLY A 116 9.14 1.86 -16.28
N SER A 117 10.02 2.71 -15.73
CA SER A 117 11.45 2.67 -16.04
C SER A 117 12.07 1.32 -15.64
N PRO A 118 12.91 0.69 -16.47
CA PRO A 118 13.61 -0.54 -16.09
C PRO A 118 14.47 -0.40 -14.82
N ILE A 119 14.99 0.80 -14.58
CA ILE A 119 15.76 1.13 -13.37
C ILE A 119 15.09 2.31 -12.70
N LEU A 120 14.68 2.10 -11.44
CA LEU A 120 14.13 3.16 -10.60
C LEU A 120 15.28 3.98 -10.00
N SER A 121 15.09 5.29 -9.94
CA SER A 121 16.04 6.19 -9.27
C SER A 121 15.95 6.03 -7.74
N ASP A 122 17.01 6.45 -7.04
CA ASP A 122 17.03 6.45 -5.57
C ASP A 122 15.86 7.26 -4.99
N SER A 123 15.49 8.37 -5.62
CA SER A 123 14.35 9.17 -5.18
C SER A 123 13.01 8.43 -5.31
N GLN A 124 12.83 7.59 -6.33
CA GLN A 124 11.66 6.73 -6.47
C GLN A 124 11.68 5.61 -5.42
N LEU A 125 12.81 4.97 -5.21
CA LEU A 125 12.97 3.92 -4.20
C LEU A 125 12.66 4.44 -2.80
N ILE A 126 13.22 5.60 -2.44
CA ILE A 126 12.99 6.26 -1.14
C ILE A 126 11.51 6.65 -1.01
N TYR A 127 10.91 7.21 -2.07
CA TYR A 127 9.50 7.58 -2.06
C TYR A 127 8.60 6.35 -1.81
N ALA A 128 8.82 5.27 -2.56
CA ALA A 128 8.09 4.03 -2.45
C ALA A 128 8.21 3.40 -1.05
N ALA A 129 9.44 3.36 -0.52
CA ALA A 129 9.72 2.84 0.81
C ALA A 129 9.02 3.67 1.90
N ASN A 130 9.08 5.00 1.81
CA ASN A 130 8.45 5.91 2.78
C ASN A 130 6.93 5.79 2.78
N ASP A 131 6.30 5.67 1.61
CA ASP A 131 4.85 5.49 1.51
C ASP A 131 4.40 4.20 2.20
N ALA A 132 5.08 3.09 1.91
CA ALA A 132 4.77 1.80 2.52
C ALA A 132 5.03 1.80 4.04
N PHE A 133 6.14 2.38 4.48
CA PHE A 133 6.49 2.48 5.90
C PHE A 133 5.51 3.38 6.68
N ALA A 134 5.12 4.52 6.12
CA ALA A 134 4.16 5.40 6.76
C ALA A 134 2.79 4.73 6.94
N ALA A 135 2.31 3.97 5.95
CA ALA A 135 1.08 3.21 6.07
C ALA A 135 1.16 2.10 7.12
N LEU A 136 2.32 1.43 7.25
CA LEU A 136 2.58 0.46 8.32
C LEU A 136 2.51 1.12 9.69
N ARG A 137 3.16 2.27 9.88
CA ARG A 137 3.14 3.01 11.15
C ARG A 137 1.72 3.41 11.56
N VAL A 138 0.91 3.88 10.61
CA VAL A 138 -0.51 4.19 10.84
C VAL A 138 -1.24 2.96 11.36
N TYR A 139 -1.11 1.82 10.67
CA TYR A 139 -1.76 0.57 11.09
C TYR A 139 -1.31 0.12 12.49
N LEU A 140 -0.01 0.11 12.75
CA LEU A 140 0.53 -0.31 14.06
C LEU A 140 0.05 0.61 15.19
N SER A 141 -0.10 1.91 14.94
CA SER A 141 -0.66 2.83 15.92
C SER A 141 -2.14 2.54 16.19
N LEU A 142 -2.93 2.37 15.13
CA LEU A 142 -4.36 2.02 15.25
C LEU A 142 -4.57 0.68 15.94
N SER A 143 -3.68 -0.28 15.75
CA SER A 143 -3.74 -1.62 16.35
C SER A 143 -3.45 -1.65 17.85
N LYS A 144 -3.08 -0.54 18.47
CA LYS A 144 -2.92 -0.41 19.92
C LYS A 144 -4.24 -0.14 20.63
N ASP A 145 -5.25 0.30 19.91
CA ASP A 145 -6.58 0.58 20.42
C ASP A 145 -7.48 -0.65 20.28
N ALA A 146 -8.01 -1.15 21.40
CA ALA A 146 -8.82 -2.38 21.43
C ALA A 146 -10.13 -2.24 20.64
N ASP A 147 -10.74 -1.06 20.64
CA ASP A 147 -11.97 -0.80 19.88
C ASP A 147 -11.68 -0.82 18.38
N ILE A 148 -10.56 -0.23 17.96
CA ILE A 148 -10.12 -0.25 16.56
C ILE A 148 -9.73 -1.67 16.13
N VAL A 149 -9.05 -2.44 16.97
CA VAL A 149 -8.74 -3.86 16.70
C VAL A 149 -10.03 -4.65 16.44
N THR A 150 -11.08 -4.39 17.22
CA THR A 150 -12.38 -5.01 17.00
C THR A 150 -12.98 -4.63 15.64
N LEU A 151 -12.82 -3.39 15.19
CA LEU A 151 -13.23 -2.95 13.86
C LEU A 151 -12.41 -3.61 12.74
N ILE A 152 -11.11 -3.77 12.94
CA ILE A 152 -10.20 -4.44 11.98
C ILE A 152 -10.61 -5.90 11.78
N ASN A 153 -10.94 -6.62 12.84
CA ASN A 153 -11.28 -8.04 12.76
C ASN A 153 -12.67 -8.30 12.13
N LYS A 154 -13.48 -7.28 11.95
CA LYS A 154 -14.80 -7.35 11.28
C LYS A 154 -14.74 -7.00 9.78
N ILE A 155 -13.58 -6.74 9.22
CA ILE A 155 -13.36 -6.41 7.80
C ILE A 155 -12.94 -7.63 7.02
#